data_b22eb2b187413a923de799f7e73fe463
#
_entry.id   b22eb2b187413a923de799f7e73fe463
#
_cell.length_a   1.000
_cell.length_b   1.000
_cell.length_c   1.000
_cell.angle_alpha   90.00
_cell.angle_beta   90.00
_cell.angle_gamma   90.00
#
_symmetry.space_group_name_H-M   'P 1'
#
loop_
_entity.id
_entity.type
_entity.pdbx_description
1 polymer ?
#
loop_
_entity_poly.entity_id
_entity_poly.type
_entity_poly.pdbx_seq_one_letter_code
_entity_poly.pdbx_strand_id
1 'polypeptide(L)'
;MSTTTTTDTITLGNGCFWCTEAVFQRLNGVLSVASGYSGGKIANPTYKEVCSGLTGHAEVIQVTYDPNILSLAELLQVFFKTHDPTTLNRQGGDEGTQYRSAIFYHNEAQRIVAEEVKAGLDKSGAFTDPIVTEITPFSKFYKAEDYHQNYFNDNKNKNPY
;
A
#
# COMPACT_ATOMS: atom_id res chain seq x y z
N MET A 1 5.75 -34.55 8.02
CA MET A 1 4.87 -33.75 7.20
C MET A 1 5.27 -32.28 7.30
N SER A 2 5.75 -31.74 6.22
CA SER A 2 6.19 -30.36 6.23
C SER A 2 4.96 -29.43 6.19
N THR A 3 4.78 -28.68 7.22
CA THR A 3 3.86 -27.56 7.19
C THR A 3 4.56 -26.42 6.46
N THR A 4 4.38 -26.36 5.15
CA THR A 4 4.76 -25.18 4.41
C THR A 4 3.77 -24.09 4.75
N THR A 5 4.21 -23.10 5.50
CA THR A 5 3.43 -21.89 5.69
C THR A 5 3.32 -21.21 4.33
N THR A 6 2.13 -21.21 3.76
CA THR A 6 1.89 -20.50 2.50
C THR A 6 1.77 -19.04 2.82
N THR A 7 2.69 -18.23 2.32
CA THR A 7 2.62 -16.77 2.44
C THR A 7 2.27 -16.16 1.10
N ASP A 8 1.70 -14.99 1.13
CA ASP A 8 1.40 -14.22 -0.07
C ASP A 8 1.89 -12.79 0.11
N THR A 9 2.09 -12.09 -0.99
CA THR A 9 2.63 -10.74 -0.98
C THR A 9 1.80 -9.85 -1.89
N ILE A 10 1.50 -8.63 -1.41
CA ILE A 10 0.82 -7.60 -2.20
C ILE A 10 1.49 -6.25 -1.96
N THR A 11 1.44 -5.37 -2.96
CA THR A 11 2.04 -4.04 -2.89
C THR A 11 0.94 -2.99 -2.93
N LEU A 12 0.93 -2.10 -1.93
CA LEU A 12 -0.17 -1.16 -1.70
C LEU A 12 0.36 0.27 -1.57
N GLY A 13 -0.30 1.21 -2.24
CA GLY A 13 -0.03 2.63 -2.10
C GLY A 13 -1.25 3.36 -1.54
N ASN A 14 -1.10 4.07 -0.43
CA ASN A 14 -2.19 4.81 0.21
C ASN A 14 -1.72 6.12 0.85
N GLY A 15 -0.76 6.77 0.23
CA GLY A 15 -0.21 8.03 0.71
C GLY A 15 1.13 7.82 1.40
N CYS A 16 1.31 8.46 2.56
CA CYS A 16 2.58 8.37 3.28
C CYS A 16 2.83 6.96 3.80
N PHE A 17 3.91 6.32 3.33
CA PHE A 17 4.22 4.93 3.70
C PHE A 17 4.65 4.79 5.17
N TRP A 18 5.12 5.85 5.82
CA TRP A 18 5.51 5.78 7.23
C TRP A 18 4.33 5.38 8.13
N CYS A 19 3.18 6.02 7.93
CA CYS A 19 1.97 5.73 8.71
C CYS A 19 1.37 4.39 8.31
N THR A 20 1.35 4.08 7.04
CA THR A 20 0.80 2.84 6.49
C THR A 20 1.58 1.64 7.00
N GLU A 21 2.90 1.70 6.97
CA GLU A 21 3.76 0.63 7.48
C GLU A 21 3.42 0.31 8.94
N ALA A 22 3.29 1.34 9.77
CA ALA A 22 2.99 1.17 11.20
C ALA A 22 1.64 0.46 11.43
N VAL A 23 0.62 0.81 10.64
CA VAL A 23 -0.71 0.20 10.75
C VAL A 23 -0.65 -1.28 10.36
N PHE A 24 -0.06 -1.58 9.20
CA PHE A 24 -0.06 -2.94 8.69
C PHE A 24 0.84 -3.88 9.51
N GLN A 25 1.92 -3.39 10.08
CA GLN A 25 2.78 -4.19 10.95
C GLN A 25 2.03 -4.74 12.18
N ARG A 26 0.96 -4.08 12.59
CA ARG A 26 0.19 -4.46 13.78
C ARG A 26 -0.95 -5.43 13.48
N LEU A 27 -1.20 -5.73 12.22
CA LEU A 27 -2.28 -6.65 11.86
C LEU A 27 -1.85 -8.09 12.10
N ASN A 28 -2.73 -8.85 12.76
CA ASN A 28 -2.52 -10.28 12.95
C ASN A 28 -2.56 -10.98 11.59
N GLY A 29 -1.52 -11.73 11.29
CA GLY A 29 -1.37 -12.41 10.00
C GLY A 29 -0.39 -11.71 9.05
N VAL A 30 -0.02 -10.46 9.31
CA VAL A 30 1.03 -9.77 8.58
C VAL A 30 2.39 -10.18 9.13
N LEU A 31 3.23 -10.72 8.27
CA LEU A 31 4.54 -11.27 8.63
C LEU A 31 5.66 -10.24 8.45
N SER A 32 5.57 -9.42 7.43
CA SER A 32 6.54 -8.36 7.19
C SER A 32 5.94 -7.25 6.34
N VAL A 33 6.46 -6.04 6.52
CA VAL A 33 6.09 -4.86 5.74
C VAL A 33 7.36 -4.13 5.37
N ALA A 34 7.53 -3.81 4.09
CA ALA A 34 8.66 -3.03 3.62
C ALA A 34 8.14 -1.81 2.86
N SER A 35 8.66 -0.63 3.18
CA SER A 35 8.33 0.61 2.48
C SER A 35 9.20 0.78 1.24
N GLY A 36 8.63 1.33 0.18
CA GLY A 36 9.36 1.52 -1.06
C GLY A 36 8.58 2.29 -2.10
N TYR A 37 8.98 2.09 -3.35
CA TYR A 37 8.43 2.80 -4.51
C TYR A 37 8.08 1.80 -5.60
N SER A 38 6.96 2.02 -6.26
CA SER A 38 6.52 1.14 -7.34
C SER A 38 5.62 1.88 -8.33
N GLY A 39 5.48 1.34 -9.53
CA GLY A 39 4.56 1.83 -10.55
C GLY A 39 5.12 2.92 -11.44
N GLY A 40 6.35 3.38 -11.23
CA GLY A 40 7.01 4.39 -12.05
C GLY A 40 7.98 3.82 -13.06
N LYS A 41 8.74 4.71 -13.71
CA LYS A 41 9.64 4.35 -14.82
C LYS A 41 11.12 4.44 -14.48
N ILE A 42 11.48 5.14 -13.39
CA ILE A 42 12.87 5.37 -13.04
C ILE A 42 13.37 4.23 -12.15
N ALA A 43 14.49 3.61 -12.55
CA ALA A 43 15.11 2.53 -11.76
C ALA A 43 15.83 3.12 -10.54
N ASN A 44 15.73 2.41 -9.41
CA ASN A 44 16.42 2.76 -8.18
C ASN A 44 16.24 4.23 -7.75
N PRO A 45 14.98 4.72 -7.65
CA PRO A 45 14.74 6.11 -7.30
C PRO A 45 15.11 6.38 -5.85
N THR A 46 15.52 7.63 -5.56
CA THR A 46 15.64 8.11 -4.18
C THR A 46 14.32 8.71 -3.74
N TYR A 47 14.13 8.85 -2.42
CA TYR A 47 12.94 9.51 -1.86
C TYR A 47 12.77 10.92 -2.45
N LYS A 48 13.87 11.65 -2.54
CA LYS A 48 13.88 13.01 -3.08
C LYS A 48 13.41 13.04 -4.54
N GLU A 49 13.87 12.07 -5.35
CA GLU A 49 13.43 11.94 -6.75
C GLU A 49 11.95 11.63 -6.85
N VAL A 50 11.45 10.69 -6.01
CA VAL A 50 10.02 10.34 -5.97
C VAL A 50 9.18 11.56 -5.59
N CYS A 51 9.61 12.32 -4.59
CA CYS A 51 8.90 13.53 -4.14
C CYS A 51 8.86 14.64 -5.19
N SER A 52 9.74 14.59 -6.19
CA SER A 52 9.69 15.54 -7.30
C SER A 52 8.46 15.32 -8.20
N GLY A 53 7.85 14.13 -8.13
CA GLY A 53 6.71 13.75 -8.97
C GLY A 53 7.11 13.36 -10.39
N LEU A 54 8.41 13.35 -10.72
CA LEU A 54 8.89 13.09 -12.08
C LEU A 54 9.18 11.61 -12.36
N THR A 55 9.29 10.77 -11.32
CA THR A 55 9.60 9.35 -11.49
C THR A 55 8.38 8.52 -11.87
N GLY A 56 7.18 9.01 -11.58
CA GLY A 56 5.92 8.28 -11.75
C GLY A 56 5.69 7.21 -10.68
N HIS A 57 6.60 7.02 -9.74
CA HIS A 57 6.44 6.05 -8.66
C HIS A 57 5.46 6.52 -7.60
N ALA A 58 4.72 5.56 -7.02
CA ALA A 58 3.97 5.78 -5.80
C ALA A 58 4.81 5.35 -4.60
N GLU A 59 4.62 6.02 -3.46
CA GLU A 59 5.08 5.50 -2.18
C GLU A 59 4.19 4.32 -1.82
N VAL A 60 4.80 3.16 -1.60
CA VAL A 60 4.08 1.92 -1.36
C VAL A 60 4.64 1.18 -0.18
N ILE A 61 3.84 0.25 0.33
CA ILE A 61 4.31 -0.81 1.21
C ILE A 61 4.15 -2.15 0.49
N GLN A 62 5.09 -3.04 0.70
CA GLN A 62 4.98 -4.42 0.25
C GLN A 62 4.69 -5.27 1.48
N VAL A 63 3.52 -5.90 1.51
CA VAL A 63 3.02 -6.64 2.65
C VAL A 63 3.13 -8.13 2.37
N THR A 64 3.82 -8.85 3.23
CA THR A 64 3.83 -10.32 3.23
C THR A 64 2.95 -10.79 4.36
N TYR A 65 1.98 -11.63 4.06
CA TYR A 65 0.96 -12.06 5.01
C TYR A 65 0.65 -13.54 4.88
N ASP A 66 0.07 -14.10 5.95
CA ASP A 66 -0.43 -15.48 5.98
C ASP A 66 -1.93 -15.46 5.64
N PRO A 67 -2.34 -15.94 4.45
CA PRO A 67 -3.74 -15.90 4.06
C PRO A 67 -4.64 -16.83 4.89
N ASN A 68 -4.08 -17.73 5.68
CA ASN A 68 -4.84 -18.56 6.60
C ASN A 68 -5.23 -17.81 7.88
N ILE A 69 -4.51 -16.73 8.21
CA ILE A 69 -4.79 -15.90 9.39
C ILE A 69 -5.53 -14.64 8.98
N LEU A 70 -5.12 -14.02 7.87
CA LEU A 70 -5.67 -12.77 7.38
C LEU A 70 -5.94 -12.93 5.88
N SER A 71 -7.21 -12.96 5.50
CA SER A 71 -7.57 -13.07 4.08
C SER A 71 -7.21 -11.77 3.34
N LEU A 72 -7.00 -11.89 2.03
CA LEU A 72 -6.71 -10.70 1.22
C LEU A 72 -7.87 -9.71 1.27
N ALA A 73 -9.12 -10.18 1.27
CA ALA A 73 -10.29 -9.32 1.37
C ALA A 73 -10.27 -8.50 2.67
N GLU A 74 -9.96 -9.13 3.79
CA GLU A 74 -9.83 -8.44 5.08
C GLU A 74 -8.69 -7.42 5.09
N LEU A 75 -7.55 -7.80 4.53
CA LEU A 75 -6.38 -6.92 4.41
C LEU A 75 -6.72 -5.68 3.57
N LEU A 76 -7.40 -5.87 2.45
CA LEU A 76 -7.80 -4.76 1.58
C LEU A 76 -8.89 -3.89 2.18
N GLN A 77 -9.78 -4.44 3.00
CA GLN A 77 -10.74 -3.63 3.74
C GLN A 77 -10.03 -2.70 4.72
N VAL A 78 -8.98 -3.17 5.41
CA VAL A 78 -8.13 -2.31 6.23
C VAL A 78 -7.46 -1.25 5.37
N PHE A 79 -6.90 -1.64 4.23
CA PHE A 79 -6.27 -0.72 3.29
C PHE A 79 -7.19 0.44 2.92
N PHE A 80 -8.43 0.15 2.54
CA PHE A 80 -9.39 1.19 2.15
C PHE A 80 -9.83 2.07 3.32
N LYS A 81 -9.69 1.61 4.56
CA LYS A 81 -10.01 2.39 5.77
C LYS A 81 -8.87 3.26 6.26
N THR A 82 -7.64 3.03 5.79
CA THR A 82 -6.46 3.76 6.26
C THR A 82 -6.24 5.09 5.56
N HIS A 83 -6.98 5.36 4.50
CA HIS A 83 -6.79 6.56 3.68
C HIS A 83 -8.08 6.91 2.95
N ASP A 84 -8.08 8.04 2.24
CA ASP A 84 -9.21 8.41 1.38
C ASP A 84 -8.95 7.88 -0.04
N PRO A 85 -9.63 6.80 -0.45
CA PRO A 85 -9.41 6.23 -1.79
C PRO A 85 -10.17 6.96 -2.89
N THR A 86 -10.81 8.08 -2.57
CA THR A 86 -11.63 8.85 -3.51
C THR A 86 -10.91 10.08 -4.06
N THR A 87 -9.72 10.40 -3.55
CA THR A 87 -8.94 11.56 -4.01
C THR A 87 -7.85 11.12 -4.97
N LEU A 88 -7.90 11.64 -6.20
CA LEU A 88 -6.92 11.28 -7.23
C LEU A 88 -5.59 11.97 -6.94
N ASN A 89 -4.52 11.17 -6.88
CA ASN A 89 -3.15 11.65 -6.68
C ASN A 89 -3.00 12.57 -5.47
N ARG A 90 -3.76 12.31 -4.40
CA ARG A 90 -3.72 13.13 -3.21
C ARG A 90 -4.17 12.36 -1.98
N GLN A 91 -3.53 12.66 -0.83
CA GLN A 91 -3.99 12.20 0.48
C GLN A 91 -3.90 13.37 1.46
N GLY A 92 -5.06 13.88 1.88
CA GLY A 92 -5.11 15.05 2.76
C GLY A 92 -4.40 16.24 2.15
N GLY A 93 -3.40 16.76 2.84
CA GLY A 93 -2.58 17.87 2.36
C GLY A 93 -1.45 17.46 1.42
N ASP A 94 -1.19 16.17 1.25
CA ASP A 94 -0.11 15.66 0.40
C ASP A 94 -0.62 15.48 -1.03
N GLU A 95 -0.13 16.31 -1.94
CA GLU A 95 -0.50 16.26 -3.36
C GLU A 95 0.65 15.73 -4.20
N GLY A 96 0.32 14.89 -5.19
CA GLY A 96 1.27 14.34 -6.15
C GLY A 96 0.97 12.87 -6.46
N THR A 97 1.45 12.41 -7.63
CA THR A 97 1.26 11.03 -8.06
C THR A 97 1.89 10.02 -7.10
N GLN A 98 2.91 10.42 -6.36
CA GLN A 98 3.55 9.55 -5.36
C GLN A 98 2.62 9.20 -4.19
N TYR A 99 1.58 9.97 -3.97
CA TYR A 99 0.61 9.74 -2.89
C TYR A 99 -0.70 9.11 -3.37
N ARG A 100 -0.72 8.61 -4.61
CA ARG A 100 -1.94 8.02 -5.16
C ARG A 100 -2.31 6.71 -4.48
N SER A 101 -3.62 6.43 -4.41
CA SER A 101 -4.15 5.16 -3.93
C SER A 101 -3.96 4.10 -5.00
N ALA A 102 -3.27 3.02 -4.68
CA ALA A 102 -2.96 1.99 -5.66
C ALA A 102 -2.86 0.60 -5.04
N ILE A 103 -3.30 -0.40 -5.78
CA ILE A 103 -3.11 -1.81 -5.48
C ILE A 103 -2.34 -2.42 -6.65
N PHE A 104 -1.11 -2.88 -6.38
CA PHE A 104 -0.30 -3.58 -7.36
C PHE A 104 -0.41 -5.07 -7.06
N TYR A 105 -1.21 -5.79 -7.85
CA TYR A 105 -1.44 -7.21 -7.62
C TYR A 105 -0.28 -8.04 -8.19
N HIS A 106 0.07 -9.10 -7.48
CA HIS A 106 1.16 -10.01 -7.86
C HIS A 106 0.67 -11.21 -8.63
N ASN A 107 -0.65 -11.48 -8.60
CA ASN A 107 -1.26 -12.58 -9.35
C ASN A 107 -2.73 -12.26 -9.64
N GLU A 108 -3.34 -13.06 -10.52
CA GLU A 108 -4.71 -12.84 -10.98
C GLU A 108 -5.75 -13.00 -9.86
N ALA A 109 -5.52 -13.91 -8.92
CA ALA A 109 -6.41 -14.09 -7.79
C ALA A 109 -6.50 -12.81 -6.94
N GLN A 110 -5.37 -12.13 -6.76
CA GLN A 110 -5.35 -10.85 -6.05
C GLN A 110 -6.11 -9.77 -6.81
N ARG A 111 -5.98 -9.73 -8.13
CA ARG A 111 -6.72 -8.77 -8.96
C ARG A 111 -8.22 -8.92 -8.77
N ILE A 112 -8.71 -10.15 -8.84
CA ILE A 112 -10.15 -10.45 -8.70
C ILE A 112 -10.65 -9.97 -7.34
N VAL A 113 -9.95 -10.31 -6.26
CA VAL A 113 -10.35 -9.90 -4.90
C VAL A 113 -10.31 -8.38 -4.76
N ALA A 114 -9.28 -7.73 -5.29
CA ALA A 114 -9.13 -6.27 -5.21
C ALA A 114 -10.31 -5.57 -5.91
N GLU A 115 -10.68 -6.01 -7.09
CA GLU A 115 -11.79 -5.45 -7.84
C GLU A 115 -13.13 -5.68 -7.14
N GLU A 116 -13.33 -6.87 -6.55
CA GLU A 116 -14.54 -7.20 -5.80
C GLU A 116 -14.68 -6.32 -4.54
N VAL A 117 -13.62 -6.15 -3.77
CA VAL A 117 -13.63 -5.31 -2.57
C VAL A 117 -13.92 -3.85 -2.94
N LYS A 118 -13.25 -3.34 -3.97
CA LYS A 118 -13.46 -1.97 -4.46
C LYS A 118 -14.92 -1.75 -4.89
N ALA A 119 -15.45 -2.65 -5.71
CA ALA A 119 -16.83 -2.56 -6.21
C ALA A 119 -17.84 -2.67 -5.07
N GLY A 120 -17.60 -3.56 -4.11
CA GLY A 120 -18.46 -3.72 -2.95
C GLY A 120 -18.53 -2.47 -2.08
N LEU A 121 -17.41 -1.82 -1.87
CA LEU A 121 -17.34 -0.57 -1.09
C LEU A 121 -18.02 0.59 -1.83
N ASP A 122 -17.83 0.68 -3.15
CA ASP A 122 -18.52 1.70 -3.95
C ASP A 122 -20.03 1.54 -3.87
N LYS A 123 -20.53 0.31 -3.97
CA LYS A 123 -21.97 0.01 -3.92
C LYS A 123 -22.57 0.19 -2.53
N SER A 124 -21.77 0.00 -1.49
CA SER A 124 -22.26 0.08 -0.10
C SER A 124 -22.52 1.51 0.35
N GLY A 125 -22.01 2.51 -0.38
CA GLY A 125 -22.10 3.91 0.03
C GLY A 125 -21.17 4.26 1.18
N ALA A 126 -20.14 3.44 1.43
CA ALA A 126 -19.15 3.70 2.47
C ALA A 126 -18.41 5.01 2.26
N PHE A 127 -18.27 5.42 1.00
CA PHE A 127 -17.64 6.69 0.61
C PHE A 127 -18.63 7.54 -0.18
N THR A 128 -18.57 8.87 0.00
CA THR A 128 -19.44 9.81 -0.69
C THR A 128 -19.12 9.90 -2.18
N ASP A 129 -17.84 9.79 -2.52
CA ASP A 129 -17.36 9.87 -3.90
C ASP A 129 -16.88 8.50 -4.38
N PRO A 130 -16.80 8.29 -5.70
CA PRO A 130 -16.31 7.02 -6.23
C PRO A 130 -14.85 6.75 -5.83
N ILE A 131 -14.52 5.48 -5.62
CA ILE A 131 -13.15 5.04 -5.35
C ILE A 131 -12.33 5.16 -6.63
N VAL A 132 -11.19 5.84 -6.56
CA VAL A 132 -10.27 6.05 -7.68
C VAL A 132 -9.00 5.22 -7.57
N THR A 133 -8.95 4.27 -6.66
CA THR A 133 -7.79 3.39 -6.45
C THR A 133 -7.41 2.69 -7.74
N GLU A 134 -6.14 2.81 -8.12
CA GLU A 134 -5.55 2.11 -9.26
C GLU A 134 -5.36 0.64 -8.90
N ILE A 135 -5.81 -0.28 -9.76
CA ILE A 135 -5.58 -1.72 -9.61
C ILE A 135 -4.83 -2.18 -10.84
N THR A 136 -3.51 -2.39 -10.70
CA THR A 136 -2.62 -2.68 -11.82
C THR A 136 -1.65 -3.81 -11.48
N PRO A 137 -1.07 -4.49 -12.50
CA PRO A 137 -0.08 -5.53 -12.23
C PRO A 137 1.18 -4.96 -11.59
N PHE A 138 1.69 -5.69 -10.62
CA PHE A 138 2.99 -5.39 -10.02
C PHE A 138 4.09 -5.65 -11.04
N SER A 139 5.04 -4.74 -11.13
CA SER A 139 6.19 -4.92 -12.00
C SER A 139 7.49 -4.92 -11.20
N LYS A 140 7.81 -3.83 -10.52
CA LYS A 140 9.05 -3.71 -9.75
C LYS A 140 8.80 -2.97 -8.45
N PHE A 141 9.55 -3.36 -7.42
CA PHE A 141 9.57 -2.71 -6.12
C PHE A 141 10.99 -2.26 -5.82
N TYR A 142 11.16 -0.99 -5.49
CA TYR A 142 12.43 -0.43 -5.06
C TYR A 142 12.31 -0.08 -3.58
N LYS A 143 13.03 -0.81 -2.72
CA LYS A 143 12.98 -0.59 -1.28
C LYS A 143 13.43 0.83 -0.97
N ALA A 144 12.65 1.53 -0.12
CA ALA A 144 13.03 2.86 0.33
C ALA A 144 14.28 2.80 1.20
N GLU A 145 14.93 3.93 1.36
CA GLU A 145 16.15 4.06 2.17
C GLU A 145 15.89 3.55 3.59
N ASP A 146 16.91 3.02 4.25
CA ASP A 146 16.76 2.38 5.55
C ASP A 146 16.09 3.27 6.60
N TYR A 147 16.35 4.57 6.56
CA TYR A 147 15.76 5.50 7.53
C TYR A 147 14.24 5.66 7.34
N HIS A 148 13.67 5.23 6.22
CA HIS A 148 12.21 5.22 6.00
C HIS A 148 11.58 3.94 6.54
N GLN A 149 12.35 2.84 6.63
CA GLN A 149 11.82 1.57 7.09
C GLN A 149 11.48 1.68 8.57
N ASN A 150 10.26 1.28 8.94
CA ASN A 150 9.79 1.31 10.32
C ASN A 150 9.85 2.70 10.98
N TYR A 151 9.78 3.76 10.18
CA TYR A 151 9.97 5.14 10.62
C TYR A 151 9.05 5.53 11.76
N PHE A 152 7.77 5.23 11.67
CA PHE A 152 6.78 5.62 12.68
C PHE A 152 7.09 4.98 14.03
N ASN A 153 7.40 3.68 14.06
CA ASN A 153 7.70 2.98 15.30
C ASN A 153 9.02 3.45 15.92
N ASP A 154 10.02 3.73 15.08
CA ASP A 154 11.33 4.20 15.54
C ASP A 154 11.28 5.65 16.05
N ASN A 155 10.31 6.43 15.58
CA ASN A 155 10.18 7.85 15.88
C ASN A 155 8.87 8.20 16.58
N LYS A 156 8.23 7.23 17.25
CA LYS A 156 6.90 7.41 17.86
C LYS A 156 6.84 8.50 18.94
N ASN A 157 7.98 8.84 19.55
CA ASN A 157 8.08 9.88 20.54
C ASN A 157 8.42 11.25 19.94
N LYS A 158 8.57 11.30 18.63
CA LYS A 158 8.75 12.52 17.86
C LYS A 158 7.52 12.76 17.04
N ASN A 159 7.12 14.03 16.89
CA ASN A 159 6.00 14.34 16.00
C ASN A 159 6.53 14.34 14.55
N PRO A 160 6.16 13.36 13.71
CA PRO A 160 6.66 13.31 12.34
C PRO A 160 5.95 14.28 11.40
N TYR A 161 4.94 14.95 11.87
CA TYR A 161 4.14 15.90 11.10
C TYR A 161 4.15 17.28 11.70
#